data_42e188f5bff6cb524e4c4715f16dd19c
#
_entry.id   42e188f5bff6cb524e4c4715f16dd19c
#
_cell.length_a   1.000
_cell.length_b   1.000
_cell.length_c   1.000
_cell.angle_alpha   90.00
_cell.angle_beta   90.00
_cell.angle_gamma   90.00
#
_symmetry.space_group_name_H-M   'P 1'
#
loop_
_entity.id
_entity.type
_entity.pdbx_description
1 polymer ?
#
loop_
_entity_poly.entity_id
_entity_poly.type
_entity_poly.pdbx_seq_one_letter_code
_entity_poly.pdbx_strand_id
1 'polypeptide(L)'
;MGSELISLLYESELIKLHQPLYNRSQRRTIYQFGLYKVDMNGYIGLRIDKLLPDKDEITSFTTLREAKDALYRITDKYQLCQKINGLYKSAGACFQFQVKECHGACLSIENSKDYNIRVEKFISSSTMEKFTCLYEFEGRNASEIGMVYIENGIYRGFGFCPKDKYSDKFKFIIPKQDNKDVRRILVRYILNLSKG
;
A
#
# COMPACT_ATOMS: atom_id res chain seq x y z
N MET A 1 -3.97 -3.01 -22.78
CA MET A 1 -4.70 -2.13 -21.86
C MET A 1 -3.76 -1.01 -21.47
N GLY A 2 -4.23 0.25 -21.50
CA GLY A 2 -3.33 1.42 -21.42
C GLY A 2 -2.59 1.64 -20.09
N SER A 3 -2.93 0.98 -18.99
CA SER A 3 -2.29 1.20 -17.68
C SER A 3 -2.10 -0.12 -16.95
N GLU A 4 -0.95 -0.29 -16.30
CA GLU A 4 -0.64 -1.45 -15.45
C GLU A 4 -1.67 -1.57 -14.31
N LEU A 5 -2.02 -0.46 -13.65
CA LEU A 5 -2.99 -0.46 -12.57
C LEU A 5 -4.37 -0.97 -13.03
N ILE A 6 -4.89 -0.42 -14.14
CA ILE A 6 -6.19 -0.86 -14.69
C ILE A 6 -6.13 -2.33 -15.08
N SER A 7 -5.02 -2.80 -15.63
CA SER A 7 -4.82 -4.21 -15.99
C SER A 7 -4.89 -5.12 -14.77
N LEU A 8 -4.22 -4.76 -13.67
CA LEU A 8 -4.24 -5.52 -12.41
C LEU A 8 -5.64 -5.54 -11.77
N LEU A 9 -6.35 -4.42 -11.78
CA LEU A 9 -7.71 -4.31 -11.26
C LEU A 9 -8.67 -5.18 -12.06
N TYR A 10 -8.57 -5.16 -13.38
CA TYR A 10 -9.38 -5.96 -14.29
C TYR A 10 -9.07 -7.45 -14.18
N GLU A 11 -7.80 -7.83 -14.09
CA GLU A 11 -7.39 -9.22 -13.86
C GLU A 11 -7.95 -9.75 -12.54
N SER A 12 -7.85 -8.97 -11.45
CA SER A 12 -8.43 -9.34 -10.14
C SER A 12 -9.93 -9.58 -10.23
N GLU A 13 -10.66 -8.79 -11.01
CA GLU A 13 -12.09 -8.97 -11.26
C GLU A 13 -12.37 -10.24 -12.05
N LEU A 14 -11.66 -10.48 -13.14
CA LEU A 14 -11.85 -11.68 -13.98
C LEU A 14 -11.55 -12.97 -13.22
N ILE A 15 -10.52 -12.99 -12.38
CA ILE A 15 -10.20 -14.15 -11.53
C ILE A 15 -11.38 -14.46 -10.59
N LYS A 16 -12.04 -13.44 -10.02
CA LYS A 16 -13.19 -13.63 -9.14
C LYS A 16 -14.43 -14.07 -9.89
N LEU A 17 -14.66 -13.50 -11.07
CA LEU A 17 -15.84 -13.79 -11.88
C LEU A 17 -15.81 -15.24 -12.45
N HIS A 18 -14.68 -15.65 -12.99
CA HIS A 18 -14.56 -16.91 -13.70
C HIS A 18 -14.12 -18.09 -12.85
N GLN A 19 -13.57 -17.83 -11.64
CA GLN A 19 -13.04 -18.85 -10.72
C GLN A 19 -12.38 -20.05 -11.47
N PRO A 20 -11.41 -19.80 -12.37
CA PRO A 20 -10.92 -20.81 -13.28
C PRO A 20 -10.37 -22.02 -12.53
N LEU A 21 -10.84 -23.22 -12.90
CA LEU A 21 -10.51 -24.49 -12.24
C LEU A 21 -9.00 -24.76 -12.18
N TYR A 22 -8.25 -24.30 -13.17
CA TYR A 22 -6.79 -24.43 -13.28
C TYR A 22 -6.00 -23.46 -12.38
N ASN A 23 -6.65 -22.46 -11.78
CA ASN A 23 -5.99 -21.46 -10.92
C ASN A 23 -6.02 -21.82 -9.42
N ARG A 24 -6.16 -23.09 -9.04
CA ARG A 24 -6.08 -23.51 -7.62
C ARG A 24 -4.74 -23.15 -6.97
N SER A 25 -3.63 -23.14 -7.73
CA SER A 25 -2.31 -22.68 -7.27
C SER A 25 -2.16 -21.16 -7.30
N GLN A 26 -2.85 -20.45 -8.20
CA GLN A 26 -2.87 -18.99 -8.29
C GLN A 26 -4.04 -18.34 -7.50
N ARG A 27 -5.00 -19.12 -7.00
CA ARG A 27 -5.97 -18.71 -5.96
C ARG A 27 -5.29 -18.40 -4.62
N ARG A 28 -4.07 -18.86 -4.42
CA ARG A 28 -3.22 -18.38 -3.34
C ARG A 28 -2.92 -16.92 -3.67
N THR A 29 -3.46 -16.04 -2.86
CA THR A 29 -3.18 -14.61 -2.84
C THR A 29 -1.76 -14.39 -3.36
N ILE A 30 -1.62 -13.62 -4.45
CA ILE A 30 -0.31 -13.20 -4.98
C ILE A 30 0.55 -12.62 -3.83
N TYR A 31 -0.12 -12.04 -2.84
CA TYR A 31 0.49 -11.49 -1.64
C TYR A 31 0.65 -12.56 -0.57
N GLN A 32 1.88 -12.71 -0.09
CA GLN A 32 2.24 -13.70 0.95
C GLN A 32 2.59 -13.06 2.28
N PHE A 33 2.98 -11.79 2.28
CA PHE A 33 3.44 -11.05 3.45
C PHE A 33 2.62 -9.79 3.65
N GLY A 34 2.34 -9.46 4.91
CA GLY A 34 1.69 -8.22 5.34
C GLY A 34 2.60 -7.39 6.23
N LEU A 35 2.39 -6.07 6.22
CA LEU A 35 2.96 -5.15 7.19
C LEU A 35 1.91 -4.86 8.24
N TYR A 36 2.23 -5.10 9.50
CA TYR A 36 1.32 -5.01 10.63
C TYR A 36 1.81 -4.02 11.67
N LYS A 37 0.86 -3.33 12.31
CA LYS A 37 1.08 -2.52 13.49
C LYS A 37 1.22 -3.44 14.72
N VAL A 38 2.24 -3.22 15.54
CA VAL A 38 2.46 -3.93 16.81
C VAL A 38 2.83 -2.94 17.91
N ASP A 39 2.46 -3.25 19.16
CA ASP A 39 2.93 -2.49 20.31
C ASP A 39 4.31 -2.98 20.77
N MET A 40 5.20 -2.03 21.00
CA MET A 40 6.57 -2.25 21.43
C MET A 40 6.85 -1.36 22.66
N ASN A 41 6.25 -1.71 23.82
CA ASN A 41 6.35 -0.96 25.06
C ASN A 41 5.92 0.52 24.91
N GLY A 42 4.76 0.75 24.29
CA GLY A 42 4.20 2.06 24.03
C GLY A 42 4.67 2.72 22.73
N TYR A 43 5.67 2.17 22.04
CA TYR A 43 6.04 2.55 20.69
C TYR A 43 5.29 1.71 19.67
N ILE A 44 4.77 2.34 18.62
CA ILE A 44 4.15 1.63 17.50
C ILE A 44 5.26 1.09 16.60
N GLY A 45 5.46 -0.23 16.63
CA GLY A 45 6.35 -0.92 15.71
C GLY A 45 5.62 -1.38 14.45
N LEU A 46 6.37 -1.52 13.37
CA LEU A 46 5.91 -2.13 12.11
C LEU A 46 6.58 -3.49 11.95
N ARG A 47 5.79 -4.54 11.71
CA ARG A 47 6.30 -5.91 11.55
C ARG A 47 5.82 -6.52 10.27
N ILE A 48 6.72 -7.24 9.62
CA ILE A 48 6.42 -8.07 8.47
C ILE A 48 6.11 -9.47 8.97
N ASP A 49 4.96 -10.00 8.57
CA ASP A 49 4.55 -11.38 8.86
C ASP A 49 3.83 -11.98 7.65
N LYS A 50 3.59 -13.30 7.67
CA LYS A 50 2.73 -13.95 6.68
C LYS A 50 1.34 -13.34 6.74
N LEU A 51 0.68 -13.26 5.59
CA LEU A 51 -0.71 -12.82 5.54
C LEU A 51 -1.61 -13.78 6.31
N LEU A 52 -2.35 -13.23 7.27
CA LEU A 52 -3.33 -13.96 8.07
C LEU A 52 -4.74 -13.50 7.67
N PRO A 53 -5.70 -14.44 7.49
CA PRO A 53 -7.08 -14.10 7.05
C PRO A 53 -7.78 -13.11 7.98
N ASP A 54 -7.55 -13.24 9.29
CA ASP A 54 -8.29 -12.52 10.34
C ASP A 54 -7.55 -11.30 10.89
N LYS A 55 -6.42 -10.92 10.29
CA LYS A 55 -5.63 -9.77 10.72
C LYS A 55 -5.56 -8.72 9.62
N ASP A 56 -5.84 -7.47 10.00
CA ASP A 56 -5.74 -6.36 9.06
C ASP A 56 -4.29 -5.89 8.91
N GLU A 57 -3.78 -6.02 7.71
CA GLU A 57 -2.49 -5.48 7.32
C GLU A 57 -2.60 -4.03 6.84
N ILE A 58 -1.56 -3.22 7.11
CA ILE A 58 -1.42 -1.87 6.56
C ILE A 58 -1.23 -1.94 5.04
N THR A 59 -0.37 -2.86 4.60
CA THR A 59 -0.11 -3.17 3.19
C THR A 59 0.43 -4.58 3.05
N SER A 60 0.47 -5.11 1.82
CA SER A 60 0.90 -6.49 1.56
C SER A 60 1.89 -6.59 0.39
N PHE A 61 2.68 -7.67 0.38
CA PHE A 61 3.80 -7.89 -0.52
C PHE A 61 3.81 -9.32 -1.05
N THR A 62 4.37 -9.51 -2.24
CA THR A 62 4.50 -10.84 -2.85
C THR A 62 5.65 -11.64 -2.24
N THR A 63 6.73 -10.98 -1.86
CA THR A 63 7.93 -11.62 -1.30
C THR A 63 8.39 -10.94 -0.02
N LEU A 64 9.09 -11.70 0.82
CA LEU A 64 9.71 -11.16 2.05
C LEU A 64 10.77 -10.08 1.73
N ARG A 65 11.50 -10.24 0.62
CA ARG A 65 12.50 -9.26 0.18
C ARG A 65 11.84 -7.93 -0.12
N GLU A 66 10.78 -7.95 -0.93
CA GLU A 66 10.00 -6.74 -1.25
C GLU A 66 9.46 -6.06 0.01
N ALA A 67 8.92 -6.84 0.96
CA ALA A 67 8.42 -6.33 2.24
C ALA A 67 9.53 -5.64 3.06
N LYS A 68 10.71 -6.26 3.15
CA LYS A 68 11.87 -5.68 3.86
C LYS A 68 12.36 -4.40 3.18
N ASP A 69 12.51 -4.40 1.86
CA ASP A 69 12.94 -3.23 1.10
C ASP A 69 11.96 -2.07 1.26
N ALA A 70 10.65 -2.36 1.30
CA ALA A 70 9.64 -1.36 1.59
C ALA A 70 9.75 -0.83 3.03
N LEU A 71 9.91 -1.71 4.01
CA LEU A 71 10.03 -1.29 5.41
C LEU A 71 11.30 -0.47 5.67
N TYR A 72 12.43 -0.76 5.01
CA TYR A 72 13.63 0.10 5.04
C TYR A 72 13.31 1.50 4.53
N ARG A 73 12.69 1.63 3.35
CA ARG A 73 12.30 2.94 2.80
C ARG A 73 11.34 3.70 3.70
N ILE A 74 10.39 3.01 4.33
CA ILE A 74 9.45 3.62 5.30
C ILE A 74 10.21 4.16 6.51
N THR A 75 11.11 3.35 7.08
CA THR A 75 11.91 3.78 8.25
C THR A 75 12.78 4.98 7.93
N ASP A 76 13.40 5.03 6.76
CA ASP A 76 14.23 6.16 6.34
C ASP A 76 13.35 7.41 6.08
N LYS A 77 12.30 7.29 5.29
CA LYS A 77 11.42 8.43 4.93
C LYS A 77 10.77 9.10 6.15
N TYR A 78 10.35 8.30 7.13
CA TYR A 78 9.64 8.78 8.33
C TYR A 78 10.54 8.87 9.55
N GLN A 79 11.85 8.71 9.39
CA GLN A 79 12.86 8.72 10.45
C GLN A 79 12.49 7.80 11.62
N LEU A 80 12.05 6.58 11.30
CA LEU A 80 11.66 5.58 12.29
C LEU A 80 12.85 4.74 12.72
N CYS A 81 12.75 4.12 13.88
CA CYS A 81 13.81 3.28 14.42
C CYS A 81 13.81 1.87 13.79
N GLN A 82 14.86 1.50 13.07
CA GLN A 82 15.01 0.17 12.48
C GLN A 82 14.94 -0.96 13.51
N LYS A 83 15.43 -0.73 14.73
CA LYS A 83 15.41 -1.72 15.82
C LYS A 83 13.98 -1.96 16.33
N ILE A 84 13.19 -0.89 16.55
CA ILE A 84 11.77 -1.01 16.93
C ILE A 84 11.00 -1.73 15.82
N ASN A 85 11.34 -1.49 14.54
CA ASN A 85 10.68 -2.10 13.39
C ASN A 85 11.25 -3.49 12.99
N GLY A 86 12.20 -4.05 13.77
CA GLY A 86 12.73 -5.41 13.57
C GLY A 86 13.65 -5.58 12.37
N LEU A 87 14.12 -4.49 11.78
CA LEU A 87 15.09 -4.50 10.69
C LEU A 87 16.53 -4.63 11.18
N TYR A 88 16.78 -4.29 12.44
CA TYR A 88 18.09 -4.31 13.06
C TYR A 88 18.05 -4.98 14.43
N LYS A 89 19.08 -5.78 14.76
CA LYS A 89 19.22 -6.45 16.06
C LYS A 89 20.56 -6.05 16.65
N SER A 90 20.55 -5.42 17.83
CA SER A 90 21.75 -5.10 18.61
C SER A 90 21.41 -4.99 20.09
N ALA A 91 22.38 -5.20 20.96
CA ALA A 91 22.22 -4.97 22.39
C ALA A 91 22.15 -3.46 22.74
N GLY A 92 22.94 -2.63 22.05
CA GLY A 92 23.01 -1.18 22.26
C GLY A 92 22.27 -0.37 21.19
N ALA A 93 22.78 0.84 20.92
CA ALA A 93 22.27 1.72 19.87
C ALA A 93 22.35 1.07 18.49
N CYS A 94 21.37 1.36 17.63
CA CYS A 94 21.42 0.95 16.23
C CYS A 94 22.34 1.88 15.41
N PHE A 95 22.79 1.41 14.26
CA PHE A 95 23.65 2.18 13.37
C PHE A 95 23.03 3.53 12.97
N GLN A 96 21.74 3.54 12.67
CA GLN A 96 21.00 4.76 12.29
C GLN A 96 21.06 5.85 13.39
N PHE A 97 21.08 5.47 14.67
CA PHE A 97 21.25 6.45 15.74
C PHE A 97 22.68 7.01 15.77
N GLN A 98 23.69 6.16 15.54
CA GLN A 98 25.10 6.59 15.51
C GLN A 98 25.37 7.60 14.40
N VAL A 99 24.75 7.43 13.22
CA VAL A 99 24.86 8.35 12.09
C VAL A 99 23.81 9.48 12.11
N LYS A 100 23.05 9.62 13.21
CA LYS A 100 22.04 10.67 13.41
C LYS A 100 20.86 10.65 12.43
N GLU A 101 20.55 9.48 11.86
CA GLU A 101 19.43 9.27 10.94
C GLU A 101 18.11 8.91 11.67
N CYS A 102 18.14 8.74 13.00
CA CYS A 102 16.95 8.57 13.83
C CYS A 102 17.09 9.26 15.20
N HIS A 103 15.98 9.41 15.92
CA HIS A 103 15.91 10.18 17.17
C HIS A 103 16.15 9.34 18.43
N GLY A 104 16.57 8.07 18.31
CA GLY A 104 16.97 7.23 19.44
C GLY A 104 15.82 6.60 20.22
N ALA A 105 14.68 6.34 19.59
CA ALA A 105 13.53 5.70 20.22
C ALA A 105 13.87 4.34 20.89
N CYS A 106 14.79 3.55 20.31
CA CYS A 106 15.23 2.28 20.89
C CYS A 106 16.11 2.42 22.14
N LEU A 107 16.54 3.62 22.47
CA LEU A 107 17.29 3.99 23.68
C LEU A 107 16.43 4.79 24.65
N SER A 108 15.13 4.93 24.39
CA SER A 108 14.19 5.77 25.14
C SER A 108 14.61 7.27 25.23
N ILE A 109 15.44 7.73 24.28
CA ILE A 109 15.82 9.15 24.14
C ILE A 109 14.66 9.93 23.54
N GLU A 110 14.06 9.41 22.49
CA GLU A 110 12.83 9.95 21.92
C GLU A 110 11.63 9.38 22.68
N ASN A 111 10.65 10.21 23.03
CA ASN A 111 9.43 9.74 23.67
C ASN A 111 8.51 9.02 22.65
N SER A 112 7.68 8.11 23.17
CA SER A 112 6.80 7.31 22.32
C SER A 112 5.74 8.13 21.60
N LYS A 113 5.29 9.26 22.16
CA LYS A 113 4.25 10.10 21.52
C LYS A 113 4.76 10.69 20.19
N ASP A 114 5.93 11.32 20.21
CA ASP A 114 6.52 11.95 19.03
C ASP A 114 6.87 10.90 17.96
N TYR A 115 7.42 9.76 18.38
CA TYR A 115 7.66 8.63 17.49
C TYR A 115 6.37 8.13 16.84
N ASN A 116 5.32 7.89 17.65
CA ASN A 116 4.06 7.34 17.19
C ASN A 116 3.33 8.28 16.21
N ILE A 117 3.44 9.62 16.36
CA ILE A 117 2.91 10.59 15.40
C ILE A 117 3.48 10.33 13.99
N ARG A 118 4.78 10.04 13.87
CA ARG A 118 5.40 9.75 12.56
C ARG A 118 4.96 8.42 11.99
N VAL A 119 4.79 7.39 12.84
CA VAL A 119 4.25 6.11 12.39
C VAL A 119 2.81 6.25 11.94
N GLU A 120 1.96 6.97 12.68
CA GLU A 120 0.56 7.19 12.29
C GLU A 120 0.46 8.05 11.02
N LYS A 121 1.38 8.99 10.79
CA LYS A 121 1.48 9.74 9.54
C LYS A 121 1.74 8.80 8.35
N PHE A 122 2.65 7.82 8.52
CA PHE A 122 2.86 6.77 7.52
C PHE A 122 1.58 5.95 7.30
N ILE A 123 0.96 5.44 8.37
CA ILE A 123 -0.24 4.61 8.28
C ILE A 123 -1.35 5.37 7.56
N SER A 124 -1.62 6.62 7.95
CA SER A 124 -2.65 7.47 7.33
C SER A 124 -2.38 7.76 5.85
N SER A 125 -1.10 7.89 5.46
CA SER A 125 -0.72 8.05 4.06
C SER A 125 -0.82 6.76 3.25
N SER A 126 -0.85 5.60 3.92
CA SER A 126 -0.90 4.27 3.32
C SER A 126 -2.31 3.68 3.33
N THR A 127 -3.19 4.20 4.20
CA THR A 127 -4.61 3.85 4.20
C THR A 127 -5.35 4.81 3.29
N MET A 128 -6.28 4.29 2.49
CA MET A 128 -7.11 5.12 1.61
C MET A 128 -8.23 5.85 2.37
N GLU A 129 -8.25 5.77 3.72
CA GLU A 129 -9.28 6.41 4.53
C GLU A 129 -9.38 7.91 4.23
N LYS A 130 -10.59 8.37 3.90
CA LYS A 130 -10.91 9.75 3.52
C LYS A 130 -10.23 10.27 2.24
N PHE A 131 -9.62 9.40 1.48
CA PHE A 131 -8.95 9.77 0.23
C PHE A 131 -9.94 9.72 -0.93
N THR A 132 -10.14 10.84 -1.60
CA THR A 132 -10.93 10.92 -2.84
C THR A 132 -10.02 11.36 -3.96
N CYS A 133 -9.89 10.55 -4.99
CA CYS A 133 -9.03 10.82 -6.13
C CYS A 133 -9.53 10.15 -7.40
N LEU A 134 -9.33 10.82 -8.51
CA LEU A 134 -9.43 10.25 -9.85
C LEU A 134 -8.01 10.14 -10.42
N TYR A 135 -7.51 8.92 -10.53
CA TYR A 135 -6.27 8.67 -11.25
C TYR A 135 -6.55 8.59 -12.76
N GLU A 136 -5.76 9.32 -13.53
CA GLU A 136 -5.85 9.36 -14.99
C GLU A 136 -4.60 8.74 -15.59
N PHE A 137 -4.78 7.97 -16.66
CA PHE A 137 -3.74 7.21 -17.35
C PHE A 137 -3.92 7.31 -18.85
N GLU A 138 -2.95 6.84 -19.59
CA GLU A 138 -3.14 6.56 -21.01
C GLU A 138 -4.27 5.55 -21.20
N GLY A 139 -5.14 5.81 -22.18
CA GLY A 139 -6.22 4.92 -22.57
C GLY A 139 -5.73 3.69 -23.31
N ARG A 140 -6.67 2.91 -23.85
CA ARG A 140 -6.38 1.75 -24.71
C ARG A 140 -5.80 2.16 -26.07
N ASN A 141 -6.05 3.42 -26.44
CA ASN A 141 -5.54 4.08 -27.64
C ASN A 141 -5.30 5.58 -27.37
N ALA A 142 -4.73 6.29 -28.31
CA ALA A 142 -4.37 7.71 -28.18
C ALA A 142 -5.56 8.66 -28.00
N SER A 143 -6.79 8.25 -28.35
CA SER A 143 -8.01 9.07 -28.25
C SER A 143 -8.77 8.89 -26.93
N GLU A 144 -8.28 8.02 -26.03
CA GLU A 144 -8.91 7.72 -24.74
C GLU A 144 -8.02 8.06 -23.55
N ILE A 145 -8.65 8.26 -22.39
CA ILE A 145 -8.03 8.35 -21.08
C ILE A 145 -8.55 7.20 -20.24
N GLY A 146 -7.65 6.44 -19.63
CA GLY A 146 -7.98 5.44 -18.61
C GLY A 146 -8.15 6.12 -17.26
N MET A 147 -9.11 5.68 -16.43
CA MET A 147 -9.42 6.31 -15.16
C MET A 147 -9.68 5.27 -14.09
N VAL A 148 -9.23 5.56 -12.86
CA VAL A 148 -9.55 4.79 -11.65
C VAL A 148 -10.07 5.77 -10.61
N TYR A 149 -11.27 5.51 -10.08
CA TYR A 149 -11.94 6.38 -9.12
C TYR A 149 -12.01 5.77 -7.73
N ILE A 150 -11.54 6.55 -6.76
CA ILE A 150 -11.62 6.26 -5.32
C ILE A 150 -12.38 7.43 -4.68
N GLU A 151 -13.38 7.14 -3.86
CA GLU A 151 -14.16 8.13 -3.14
C GLU A 151 -14.25 7.77 -1.66
N ASN A 152 -13.81 8.67 -0.78
CA ASN A 152 -13.78 8.46 0.67
C ASN A 152 -13.10 7.14 1.07
N GLY A 153 -11.99 6.81 0.41
CA GLY A 153 -11.24 5.57 0.64
C GLY A 153 -11.86 4.30 0.06
N ILE A 154 -12.97 4.41 -0.63
CA ILE A 154 -13.69 3.30 -1.25
C ILE A 154 -13.41 3.32 -2.76
N TYR A 155 -12.93 2.20 -3.29
CA TYR A 155 -12.82 2.02 -4.72
C TYR A 155 -14.21 2.00 -5.36
N ARG A 156 -14.44 2.91 -6.32
CA ARG A 156 -15.72 3.02 -7.02
C ARG A 156 -15.73 2.33 -8.38
N GLY A 157 -14.56 2.21 -9.00
CA GLY A 157 -14.45 1.57 -10.30
C GLY A 157 -13.36 2.17 -11.19
N PHE A 158 -13.32 1.69 -12.41
CA PHE A 158 -12.45 2.22 -13.46
C PHE A 158 -13.22 2.35 -14.78
N GLY A 159 -12.65 3.07 -15.72
CA GLY A 159 -13.24 3.22 -17.05
C GLY A 159 -12.30 3.86 -18.04
N PHE A 160 -12.81 4.02 -19.27
CA PHE A 160 -12.09 4.69 -20.35
C PHE A 160 -12.99 5.77 -20.93
N CYS A 161 -12.52 7.01 -20.91
CA CYS A 161 -13.23 8.16 -21.42
C CYS A 161 -12.61 8.64 -22.73
N PRO A 162 -13.39 8.82 -23.81
CA PRO A 162 -12.92 9.53 -24.98
C PRO A 162 -12.50 10.97 -24.62
N LYS A 163 -11.36 11.42 -25.16
CA LYS A 163 -10.80 12.75 -24.85
C LYS A 163 -11.74 13.91 -25.20
N ASP A 164 -12.55 13.75 -26.23
CA ASP A 164 -13.57 14.70 -26.67
C ASP A 164 -14.78 14.79 -25.71
N LYS A 165 -14.94 13.81 -24.81
CA LYS A 165 -16.01 13.75 -23.79
C LYS A 165 -15.49 13.93 -22.35
N TYR A 166 -14.33 14.54 -22.19
CA TYR A 166 -13.67 14.68 -20.90
C TYR A 166 -14.50 15.44 -19.85
N SER A 167 -15.35 16.38 -20.26
CA SER A 167 -16.27 17.09 -19.36
C SER A 167 -17.23 16.15 -18.61
N ASP A 168 -17.59 15.04 -19.22
CA ASP A 168 -18.52 14.03 -18.70
C ASP A 168 -17.79 12.76 -18.17
N LYS A 169 -16.50 12.84 -17.90
CA LYS A 169 -15.63 11.68 -17.62
C LYS A 169 -16.15 10.72 -16.55
N PHE A 170 -16.81 11.20 -15.52
CA PHE A 170 -17.39 10.34 -14.47
C PHE A 170 -18.47 9.39 -14.97
N LYS A 171 -19.17 9.70 -16.07
CA LYS A 171 -20.15 8.83 -16.70
C LYS A 171 -19.52 7.56 -17.30
N PHE A 172 -18.21 7.59 -17.56
CA PHE A 172 -17.45 6.48 -18.09
C PHE A 172 -16.81 5.58 -17.03
N ILE A 173 -16.95 5.92 -15.75
CA ILE A 173 -16.54 5.03 -14.66
C ILE A 173 -17.57 3.89 -14.58
N ILE A 174 -17.11 2.68 -14.80
CA ILE A 174 -17.90 1.46 -14.62
C ILE A 174 -17.83 1.09 -13.13
N PRO A 175 -18.95 1.13 -12.40
CA PRO A 175 -18.95 0.80 -10.97
C PRO A 175 -18.44 -0.63 -10.74
N LYS A 176 -17.56 -0.78 -9.72
CA LYS A 176 -16.96 -2.05 -9.35
C LYS A 176 -16.99 -2.21 -7.84
N GLN A 177 -16.99 -3.47 -7.39
CA GLN A 177 -17.01 -3.79 -5.96
C GLN A 177 -15.64 -3.56 -5.33
N ASP A 178 -15.61 -2.77 -4.26
CA ASP A 178 -14.44 -2.66 -3.39
C ASP A 178 -14.25 -3.96 -2.58
N ASN A 179 -13.02 -4.44 -2.52
CA ASN A 179 -12.68 -5.64 -1.76
C ASN A 179 -11.19 -5.63 -1.36
N LYS A 180 -10.81 -6.56 -0.49
CA LYS A 180 -9.46 -6.62 0.10
C LYS A 180 -8.33 -6.71 -0.96
N ASP A 181 -8.52 -7.45 -2.05
CA ASP A 181 -7.51 -7.60 -3.10
C ASP A 181 -7.35 -6.31 -3.92
N VAL A 182 -8.46 -5.66 -4.26
CA VAL A 182 -8.46 -4.36 -4.93
C VAL A 182 -7.77 -3.30 -4.06
N ARG A 183 -8.06 -3.27 -2.76
CA ARG A 183 -7.40 -2.35 -1.81
C ARG A 183 -5.89 -2.58 -1.75
N ARG A 184 -5.44 -3.83 -1.74
CA ARG A 184 -4.01 -4.19 -1.80
C ARG A 184 -3.32 -3.66 -3.04
N ILE A 185 -3.95 -3.84 -4.21
CA ILE A 185 -3.45 -3.33 -5.49
C ILE A 185 -3.31 -1.80 -5.42
N LEU A 186 -4.35 -1.11 -4.96
CA LEU A 186 -4.40 0.36 -4.91
C LEU A 186 -3.39 0.94 -3.91
N VAL A 187 -3.33 0.41 -2.68
CA VAL A 187 -2.36 0.85 -1.66
C VAL A 187 -0.93 0.68 -2.16
N ARG A 188 -0.63 -0.46 -2.79
CA ARG A 188 0.70 -0.70 -3.37
C ARG A 188 1.03 0.31 -4.48
N TYR A 189 0.07 0.62 -5.35
CA TYR A 189 0.24 1.63 -6.38
C TYR A 189 0.52 3.01 -5.79
N ILE A 190 -0.27 3.44 -4.79
CA ILE A 190 -0.09 4.73 -4.09
C ILE A 190 1.29 4.82 -3.43
N LEU A 191 1.73 3.75 -2.74
CA LEU A 191 3.05 3.68 -2.14
C LEU A 191 4.19 3.75 -3.17
N ASN A 192 3.96 3.28 -4.39
CA ASN A 192 4.92 3.37 -5.48
C ASN A 192 4.97 4.77 -6.11
N LEU A 193 3.84 5.48 -6.22
CA LEU A 193 3.81 6.88 -6.66
C LEU A 193 4.60 7.81 -5.74
N SER A 194 4.65 7.51 -4.45
CA SER A 194 5.43 8.32 -3.48
C SER A 194 6.95 8.08 -3.55
N LYS A 195 7.44 7.34 -4.56
CA LYS A 195 8.87 7.10 -4.82
C LYS A 195 9.53 8.16 -5.74
N GLY A 196 8.74 9.00 -6.41
CA GLY A 196 9.19 10.14 -7.22
C GLY A 196 8.97 11.42 -6.47
#